data_da9c015f6829206d0433937fbcac4805
#
_entry.id   da9c015f6829206d0433937fbcac4805
#
_cell.length_a   1.000
_cell.length_b   1.000
_cell.length_c   1.000
_cell.angle_alpha   90.00
_cell.angle_beta   90.00
_cell.angle_gamma   90.00
#
_symmetry.space_group_name_H-M   'P 1'
#
loop_
_entity.id
_entity.type
_entity.pdbx_description
1 polymer ?
#
loop_
_entity_poly.entity_id
_entity_poly.type
_entity_poly.pdbx_seq_one_letter_code
_entity_poly.pdbx_strand_id
1 'polypeptide(L)'
;MRSTLGPKGLDKLLVDDEGRTLVTNDGVTVLETAKVEHPVAKMLISTSSTQDRVARDGTTTTVVLSAEMLRNAWQLVRQGVHPATIARGFALAEDFALSCLEDLAINATQKQVLSAIETSLAGKLDQAMEAHLSLLA
;
A
#
# COMPACT_ATOMS: atom_id res chain seq x y z
N MET A 1 -8.59 3.47 3.14
CA MET A 1 -7.49 2.75 2.45
C MET A 1 -7.79 1.26 2.23
N ARG A 2 -8.14 0.44 3.22
CA ARG A 2 -8.36 -1.02 3.01
C ARG A 2 -9.31 -1.37 1.86
N SER A 3 -10.37 -0.61 1.66
CA SER A 3 -11.36 -0.86 0.60
C SER A 3 -10.86 -0.56 -0.82
N THR A 4 -9.69 0.09 -0.98
CA THR A 4 -9.06 0.34 -2.28
C THR A 4 -8.00 -0.71 -2.63
N LEU A 5 -7.72 -1.67 -1.73
CA LEU A 5 -6.65 -2.65 -1.89
C LEU A 5 -7.04 -3.78 -2.83
N GLY A 6 -6.14 -4.09 -3.75
CA GLY A 6 -6.22 -5.26 -4.63
C GLY A 6 -7.13 -5.09 -5.85
N PRO A 7 -7.23 -6.13 -6.70
CA PRO A 7 -7.93 -6.06 -7.99
C PRO A 7 -9.45 -5.86 -7.88
N LYS A 8 -10.03 -6.04 -6.69
CA LYS A 8 -11.44 -5.74 -6.36
C LYS A 8 -11.56 -4.51 -5.49
N GLY A 9 -10.53 -3.66 -5.45
CA GLY A 9 -10.54 -2.41 -4.72
C GLY A 9 -11.64 -1.46 -5.21
N LEU A 10 -12.26 -0.76 -4.26
CA LEU A 10 -13.30 0.22 -4.55
C LEU A 10 -12.67 1.59 -4.74
N ASP A 11 -13.14 2.34 -5.74
CA ASP A 11 -12.77 3.73 -5.92
C ASP A 11 -13.24 4.59 -4.76
N LYS A 12 -12.55 5.69 -4.54
CA LYS A 12 -12.92 6.77 -3.62
C LYS A 12 -13.34 7.99 -4.42
N LEU A 13 -14.47 8.56 -4.05
CA LEU A 13 -14.86 9.90 -4.49
C LEU A 13 -14.27 10.90 -3.49
N LEU A 14 -13.35 11.71 -3.98
CA LEU A 14 -12.73 12.79 -3.23
C LEU A 14 -13.36 14.11 -3.67
N VAL A 15 -13.66 14.97 -2.73
CA VAL A 15 -14.21 16.31 -2.99
C VAL A 15 -13.31 17.31 -2.28
N ASP A 16 -12.75 18.26 -3.02
CA ASP A 16 -11.95 19.33 -2.44
C ASP A 16 -12.83 20.50 -1.95
N ASP A 17 -12.21 21.50 -1.31
CA ASP A 17 -12.93 22.66 -0.77
C ASP A 17 -13.56 23.56 -1.86
N GLU A 18 -13.10 23.41 -3.09
CA GLU A 18 -13.63 24.15 -4.25
C GLU A 18 -14.78 23.38 -4.93
N GLY A 19 -15.16 22.20 -4.39
CA GLY A 19 -16.21 21.33 -4.92
C GLY A 19 -15.79 20.50 -6.13
N ARG A 20 -14.50 20.47 -6.47
CA ARG A 20 -13.99 19.59 -7.54
C ARG A 20 -13.99 18.15 -7.04
N THR A 21 -14.40 17.25 -7.90
CA THR A 21 -14.48 15.81 -7.60
C THR A 21 -13.41 15.03 -8.32
N LEU A 22 -12.81 14.09 -7.62
CA LEU A 22 -11.84 13.13 -8.16
C LEU A 22 -12.25 11.72 -7.74
N VAL A 23 -12.36 10.81 -8.69
CA VAL A 23 -12.61 9.39 -8.43
C VAL A 23 -11.29 8.64 -8.66
N THR A 24 -10.81 7.94 -7.64
CA THR A 24 -9.55 7.19 -7.71
C THR A 24 -9.53 6.05 -6.70
N ASN A 25 -8.79 4.99 -7.01
CA ASN A 25 -8.40 3.95 -6.05
C ASN A 25 -6.90 4.01 -5.70
N ASP A 26 -6.16 4.94 -6.31
CA ASP A 26 -4.74 5.10 -6.02
C ASP A 26 -4.50 5.61 -4.60
N GLY A 27 -3.69 4.84 -3.85
CA GLY A 27 -3.44 5.08 -2.44
C GLY A 27 -2.75 6.41 -2.14
N VAL A 28 -1.78 6.79 -2.96
CA VAL A 28 -1.05 8.05 -2.79
C VAL A 28 -1.98 9.23 -3.01
N THR A 29 -2.70 9.23 -4.13
CA THR A 29 -3.66 10.29 -4.49
C THR A 29 -4.72 10.49 -3.40
N VAL A 30 -5.29 9.38 -2.87
CA VAL A 30 -6.27 9.44 -1.78
C VAL A 30 -5.67 10.09 -0.53
N LEU A 31 -4.44 9.73 -0.18
CA LEU A 31 -3.78 10.21 1.04
C LEU A 31 -3.30 11.65 0.92
N GLU A 32 -2.77 12.04 -0.22
CA GLU A 32 -2.28 13.41 -0.46
C GLU A 32 -3.44 14.41 -0.55
N THR A 33 -4.58 13.99 -1.12
CA THR A 33 -5.79 14.81 -1.16
C THR A 33 -6.46 14.92 0.22
N ALA A 34 -6.27 13.91 1.09
CA ALA A 34 -6.83 13.95 2.44
C ALA A 34 -6.10 14.99 3.28
N LYS A 35 -6.84 15.99 3.76
CA LYS A 35 -6.31 17.03 4.68
C LYS A 35 -6.07 16.45 6.06
N VAL A 36 -4.90 15.85 6.24
CA VAL A 36 -4.53 15.21 7.50
C VAL A 36 -3.59 16.11 8.30
N GLU A 37 -3.99 16.45 9.52
CA GLU A 37 -3.19 17.32 10.41
C GLU A 37 -2.31 16.52 11.38
N HIS A 38 -2.74 15.31 11.75
CA HIS A 38 -2.06 14.51 12.77
C HIS A 38 -0.63 14.12 12.34
N PRO A 39 0.43 14.37 13.14
CA PRO A 39 1.82 14.13 12.75
C PRO A 39 2.11 12.70 12.32
N VAL A 40 1.62 11.69 13.04
CA VAL A 40 1.81 10.27 12.69
C VAL A 40 1.16 9.92 11.36
N ALA A 41 -0.02 10.48 11.07
CA ALA A 41 -0.67 10.25 9.79
C ALA A 41 0.10 10.92 8.63
N LYS A 42 0.72 12.10 8.86
CA LYS A 42 1.65 12.71 7.87
C LYS A 42 2.87 11.83 7.62
N MET A 43 3.40 11.16 8.64
CA MET A 43 4.49 10.19 8.47
C MET A 43 4.05 8.99 7.60
N LEU A 44 2.85 8.46 7.82
CA LEU A 44 2.30 7.38 6.99
C LEU A 44 2.12 7.80 5.52
N ILE A 45 1.65 9.03 5.28
CA ILE A 45 1.55 9.59 3.92
C ILE A 45 2.94 9.69 3.29
N SER A 46 3.92 10.24 3.99
CA SER A 46 5.30 10.33 3.51
C SER A 46 5.90 8.94 3.19
N THR A 47 5.60 7.93 4.00
CA THR A 47 6.03 6.54 3.74
C THR A 47 5.40 6.00 2.46
N SER A 48 4.10 6.25 2.24
CA SER A 48 3.40 5.87 1.02
C SER A 48 3.97 6.55 -0.22
N SER A 49 4.20 7.87 -0.15
CA SER A 49 4.80 8.64 -1.26
C SER A 49 6.24 8.19 -1.56
N THR A 50 7.00 7.76 -0.54
CA THR A 50 8.32 7.17 -0.74
C THR A 50 8.23 5.83 -1.45
N GLN A 51 7.30 4.95 -1.04
CA GLN A 51 7.04 3.67 -1.69
C GLN A 51 6.68 3.87 -3.17
N ASP A 52 5.79 4.83 -3.47
CA ASP A 52 5.42 5.15 -4.84
C ASP A 52 6.64 5.59 -5.67
N ARG A 53 7.45 6.49 -5.12
CA ARG A 53 8.64 7.01 -5.83
C ARG A 53 9.67 5.93 -6.14
N VAL A 54 9.83 4.94 -5.26
CA VAL A 54 10.86 3.89 -5.37
C VAL A 54 10.36 2.71 -6.20
N ALA A 55 9.17 2.21 -5.92
CA ALA A 55 8.66 0.95 -6.47
C ALA A 55 7.48 1.12 -7.44
N ARG A 56 6.81 2.28 -7.45
CA ARG A 56 5.61 2.56 -8.24
C ARG A 56 4.45 1.58 -7.98
N ASP A 57 4.53 0.83 -6.90
CA ASP A 57 3.51 -0.14 -6.48
C ASP A 57 3.54 -0.36 -4.96
N GLY A 58 2.48 -0.99 -4.43
CA GLY A 58 2.37 -1.35 -3.02
C GLY A 58 2.07 -0.19 -2.07
N THR A 59 1.70 0.99 -2.55
CA THR A 59 1.43 2.19 -1.75
C THR A 59 0.32 1.97 -0.72
N THR A 60 -0.82 1.42 -1.15
CA THR A 60 -1.94 1.08 -0.27
C THR A 60 -1.56 0.00 0.74
N THR A 61 -0.83 -1.04 0.31
CA THR A 61 -0.33 -2.11 1.18
C THR A 61 0.57 -1.57 2.27
N THR A 62 1.52 -0.70 1.92
CA THR A 62 2.46 -0.07 2.86
C THR A 62 1.72 0.70 3.96
N VAL A 63 0.73 1.51 3.59
CA VAL A 63 -0.06 2.29 4.56
C VAL A 63 -0.91 1.39 5.45
N VAL A 64 -1.60 0.42 4.86
CA VAL A 64 -2.47 -0.49 5.62
C VAL A 64 -1.64 -1.32 6.60
N LEU A 65 -0.51 -1.86 6.16
CA LEU A 65 0.40 -2.64 7.03
C LEU A 65 0.95 -1.78 8.16
N SER A 66 1.50 -0.61 7.85
CA SER A 66 2.06 0.31 8.85
C SER A 66 1.01 0.76 9.87
N ALA A 67 -0.20 1.06 9.43
CA ALA A 67 -1.30 1.44 10.32
C ALA A 67 -1.72 0.29 11.24
N GLU A 68 -1.76 -0.95 10.75
CA GLU A 68 -2.06 -2.13 11.57
C GLU A 68 -0.96 -2.43 12.58
N MET A 69 0.31 -2.32 12.18
CA MET A 69 1.44 -2.46 13.10
C MET A 69 1.36 -1.42 14.23
N LEU A 70 1.11 -0.15 13.90
CA LEU A 70 0.95 0.91 14.89
C LEU A 70 -0.26 0.68 15.81
N ARG A 71 -1.38 0.22 15.27
CA ARG A 71 -2.57 -0.10 16.04
C ARG A 71 -2.29 -1.21 17.06
N ASN A 72 -1.61 -2.27 16.65
CA ASN A 72 -1.24 -3.38 17.52
C ASN A 72 -0.17 -2.95 18.55
N ALA A 73 0.82 -2.15 18.14
CA ALA A 73 1.80 -1.56 19.05
C ALA A 73 1.13 -0.72 20.14
N TRP A 74 0.14 0.09 19.77
CA TRP A 74 -0.62 0.89 20.74
C TRP A 74 -1.36 0.01 21.76
N GLN A 75 -1.94 -1.11 21.35
CA GLN A 75 -2.57 -2.06 22.26
C GLN A 75 -1.55 -2.64 23.27
N LEU A 76 -0.34 -2.99 22.81
CA LEU A 76 0.73 -3.47 23.68
C LEU A 76 1.19 -2.40 24.68
N VAL A 77 1.31 -1.15 24.25
CA VAL A 77 1.61 -0.02 25.15
C VAL A 77 0.54 0.11 26.24
N ARG A 78 -0.73 -0.03 25.87
CA ARG A 78 -1.84 0.00 26.86
C ARG A 78 -1.81 -1.17 27.84
N GLN A 79 -1.18 -2.28 27.49
CA GLN A 79 -0.95 -3.45 28.35
C GLN A 79 0.32 -3.29 29.19
N GLY A 80 1.04 -2.16 29.09
CA GLY A 80 2.23 -1.87 29.87
C GLY A 80 3.56 -2.24 29.21
N VAL A 81 3.56 -2.66 27.93
CA VAL A 81 4.81 -2.92 27.22
C VAL A 81 5.48 -1.61 26.84
N HIS A 82 6.75 -1.47 27.17
CA HIS A 82 7.49 -0.24 26.89
C HIS A 82 7.70 -0.04 25.38
N PRO A 83 7.47 1.16 24.81
CA PRO A 83 7.60 1.44 23.38
C PRO A 83 8.95 1.04 22.77
N ALA A 84 10.07 1.23 23.49
CA ALA A 84 11.38 0.82 23.02
C ALA A 84 11.52 -0.71 22.84
N THR A 85 10.79 -1.51 23.63
CA THR A 85 10.74 -2.97 23.47
C THR A 85 10.00 -3.35 22.21
N ILE A 86 8.89 -2.68 21.92
CA ILE A 86 8.12 -2.88 20.70
C ILE A 86 8.95 -2.49 19.47
N ALA A 87 9.66 -1.36 19.52
CA ALA A 87 10.52 -0.93 18.42
C ALA A 87 11.65 -1.94 18.13
N ARG A 88 12.27 -2.52 19.16
CA ARG A 88 13.25 -3.62 18.98
C ARG A 88 12.59 -4.87 18.37
N GLY A 89 11.36 -5.19 18.78
CA GLY A 89 10.59 -6.28 18.20
C GLY A 89 10.33 -6.06 16.70
N PHE A 90 10.01 -4.84 16.29
CA PHE A 90 9.85 -4.51 14.87
C PHE A 90 11.14 -4.67 14.08
N ALA A 91 12.29 -4.23 14.61
CA ALA A 91 13.58 -4.42 13.94
C ALA A 91 13.91 -5.90 13.73
N LEU A 92 13.71 -6.74 14.76
CA LEU A 92 13.92 -8.20 14.63
C LEU A 92 12.94 -8.83 13.62
N ALA A 93 11.70 -8.36 13.59
CA ALA A 93 10.69 -8.83 12.65
C ALA A 93 11.01 -8.41 11.20
N GLU A 94 11.60 -7.24 11.00
CA GLU A 94 12.07 -6.76 9.70
C GLU A 94 13.16 -7.68 9.14
N ASP A 95 14.22 -7.95 9.91
CA ASP A 95 15.30 -8.85 9.49
C ASP A 95 14.77 -10.25 9.14
N PHE A 96 13.87 -10.78 9.97
CA PHE A 96 13.23 -12.07 9.71
C PHE A 96 12.35 -12.04 8.45
N ALA A 97 11.56 -10.99 8.27
CA ALA A 97 10.70 -10.86 7.09
C ALA A 97 11.50 -10.75 5.80
N LEU A 98 12.63 -10.02 5.81
CA LEU A 98 13.52 -9.92 4.66
C LEU A 98 14.10 -11.29 4.29
N SER A 99 14.57 -12.08 5.26
CA SER A 99 15.06 -13.43 4.98
C SER A 99 13.95 -14.34 4.42
N CYS A 100 12.75 -14.27 4.94
CA CYS A 100 11.61 -15.01 4.40
C CYS A 100 11.26 -14.61 2.96
N LEU A 101 11.38 -13.33 2.62
CA LEU A 101 11.13 -12.86 1.25
C LEU A 101 12.19 -13.40 0.27
N GLU A 102 13.45 -13.49 0.68
CA GLU A 102 14.50 -14.11 -0.13
C GLU A 102 14.20 -15.60 -0.40
N ASP A 103 13.78 -16.33 0.63
CA ASP A 103 13.42 -17.76 0.50
C ASP A 103 12.16 -17.99 -0.36
N LEU A 104 11.21 -17.05 -0.33
CA LEU A 104 9.97 -17.13 -1.11
C LEU A 104 10.13 -16.64 -2.55
N ALA A 105 11.18 -15.89 -2.85
CA ALA A 105 11.42 -15.35 -4.19
C ALA A 105 11.66 -16.47 -5.21
N ILE A 106 10.97 -16.42 -6.32
CA ILE A 106 11.11 -17.36 -7.43
C ILE A 106 11.47 -16.63 -8.72
N ASN A 107 12.19 -17.30 -9.62
CA ASN A 107 12.37 -16.81 -10.97
C ASN A 107 11.04 -16.93 -11.73
N ALA A 108 10.46 -15.79 -12.07
CA ALA A 108 9.18 -15.76 -12.75
C ALA A 108 9.31 -16.24 -14.21
N THR A 109 8.39 -17.08 -14.64
CA THR A 109 8.20 -17.41 -16.06
C THR A 109 7.48 -16.25 -16.76
N GLN A 110 7.61 -16.15 -18.08
CA GLN A 110 6.90 -15.12 -18.87
C GLN A 110 5.38 -15.12 -18.59
N LYS A 111 4.76 -16.28 -18.44
CA LYS A 111 3.33 -16.39 -18.10
C LYS A 111 3.03 -15.77 -16.74
N GLN A 112 3.89 -15.95 -15.74
CA GLN A 112 3.70 -15.36 -14.39
C GLN A 112 3.88 -13.86 -14.42
N VAL A 113 4.82 -13.34 -15.21
CA VAL A 113 5.00 -11.89 -15.41
C VAL A 113 3.73 -11.28 -16.03
N LEU A 114 3.21 -11.87 -17.11
CA LEU A 114 1.96 -11.42 -17.73
C LEU A 114 0.79 -11.43 -16.72
N SER A 115 0.63 -12.50 -15.96
CA SER A 115 -0.44 -12.58 -14.94
C SER A 115 -0.28 -11.53 -13.84
N ALA A 116 0.95 -11.15 -13.47
CA ALA A 116 1.18 -10.07 -12.52
C ALA A 116 0.78 -8.71 -13.11
N ILE A 117 1.10 -8.45 -14.38
CA ILE A 117 0.70 -7.25 -15.10
C ILE A 117 -0.83 -7.15 -15.20
N GLU A 118 -1.50 -8.22 -15.64
CA GLU A 118 -2.96 -8.31 -15.68
C GLU A 118 -3.59 -8.00 -14.32
N THR A 119 -3.03 -8.58 -13.25
CA THR A 119 -3.50 -8.32 -11.89
C THR A 119 -3.34 -6.84 -11.48
N SER A 120 -2.26 -6.18 -11.89
CA SER A 120 -2.01 -4.77 -11.57
C SER A 120 -2.94 -3.81 -12.31
N LEU A 121 -3.43 -4.21 -13.49
CA LEU A 121 -4.36 -3.44 -14.33
C LEU A 121 -5.83 -3.73 -13.98
N ALA A 122 -6.10 -4.87 -13.35
CA ALA A 122 -7.46 -5.35 -13.06
C ALA A 122 -8.31 -4.30 -12.34
N GLY A 123 -9.49 -4.02 -12.87
CA GLY A 123 -10.44 -3.06 -12.33
C GLY A 123 -10.10 -1.57 -12.57
N LYS A 124 -9.02 -1.29 -13.30
CA LYS A 124 -8.63 0.08 -13.66
C LYS A 124 -8.98 0.45 -15.11
N LEU A 125 -9.10 -0.53 -15.97
CA LEU A 125 -9.34 -0.38 -17.40
C LEU A 125 -10.48 -1.31 -17.84
N ASP A 126 -10.99 -1.09 -19.06
CA ASP A 126 -11.85 -2.09 -19.66
C ASP A 126 -11.06 -3.33 -20.10
N GLN A 127 -11.73 -4.46 -20.20
CA GLN A 127 -11.11 -5.76 -20.41
C GLN A 127 -10.31 -5.85 -21.73
N ALA A 128 -10.71 -5.12 -22.77
CA ALA A 128 -10.01 -5.13 -24.05
C ALA A 128 -8.69 -4.35 -23.98
N MET A 129 -8.69 -3.21 -23.30
CA MET A 129 -7.51 -2.38 -23.07
C MET A 129 -6.54 -3.06 -22.12
N GLU A 130 -7.04 -3.73 -21.08
CA GLU A 130 -6.26 -4.51 -20.11
C GLU A 130 -5.47 -5.62 -20.82
N ALA A 131 -6.14 -6.40 -21.69
CA ALA A 131 -5.50 -7.44 -22.48
C ALA A 131 -4.48 -6.88 -23.50
N HIS A 132 -4.75 -5.74 -24.10
CA HIS A 132 -3.84 -5.11 -25.05
C HIS A 132 -2.57 -4.58 -24.36
N LEU A 133 -2.70 -3.90 -23.24
CA LEU A 133 -1.57 -3.33 -22.48
C LEU A 133 -0.70 -4.42 -21.85
N SER A 134 -1.28 -5.50 -21.36
CA SER A 134 -0.51 -6.62 -20.79
C SER A 134 0.39 -7.32 -21.81
N LEU A 135 0.07 -7.24 -23.10
CA LEU A 135 0.91 -7.76 -24.18
C LEU A 135 2.04 -6.82 -24.62
N LEU A 136 1.93 -5.52 -24.26
CA LEU A 136 2.93 -4.50 -24.62
C LEU A 136 4.00 -4.30 -23.54
N ALA A 137 3.75 -4.75 -22.32
CA ALA A 137 4.63 -4.61 -21.16
C ALA A 137 5.57 -5.81 -21.01
#